data_7039c82f7b8668526d455803bda1b638
#
_entry.id   7039c82f7b8668526d455803bda1b638
#
_cell.length_a   1.000
_cell.length_b   1.000
_cell.length_c   1.000
_cell.angle_alpha   90.00
_cell.angle_beta   90.00
_cell.angle_gamma   90.00
#
_symmetry.space_group_name_H-M   'P 1'
#
loop_
_entity.id
_entity.type
_entity.pdbx_description
1 polymer ?
#
loop_
_entity_poly.entity_id
_entity_poly.type
_entity_poly.pdbx_seq_one_letter_code
_entity_poly.pdbx_strand_id
1 'polypeptide(L)'
;MVPFLEVLDGIVKRGIEVRLIHAKDPGPNWCDDFDRYPTLWTAMERMLCPRVHFKCIIVDGVRAYFGSANLTGAGMGAKSEKKRNFENGVLTDDPALVEPLVEQFDSVWRGAFCRDCGRRDFCGDPVA
;
A
#
# COMPACT_ATOMS: atom_id res chain seq x y z
N MET A 1 15.41 -12.30 5.86
CA MET A 1 14.39 -11.24 5.61
C MET A 1 13.02 -11.87 5.55
N VAL A 2 12.07 -11.40 6.33
CA VAL A 2 10.69 -11.90 6.33
C VAL A 2 9.94 -11.25 5.16
N PRO A 3 9.23 -12.01 4.32
CA PRO A 3 8.41 -11.44 3.25
C PRO A 3 7.34 -10.49 3.79
N PHE A 4 7.11 -9.39 3.07
CA PHE A 4 6.12 -8.38 3.48
C PHE A 4 4.72 -8.96 3.65
N LEU A 5 4.30 -9.83 2.74
CA LEU A 5 2.97 -10.46 2.81
C LEU A 5 2.83 -11.43 4.00
N GLU A 6 3.92 -12.06 4.43
CA GLU A 6 3.92 -12.86 5.65
C GLU A 6 3.62 -12.01 6.89
N VAL A 7 4.19 -10.81 6.95
CA VAL A 7 3.89 -9.86 8.03
C VAL A 7 2.42 -9.46 8.01
N LEU A 8 1.87 -9.13 6.85
CA LEU A 8 0.45 -8.79 6.71
C LEU A 8 -0.46 -9.96 7.08
N ASP A 9 -0.11 -11.18 6.68
CA ASP A 9 -0.84 -12.40 7.04
C ASP A 9 -0.91 -12.55 8.57
N GLY A 10 0.22 -12.37 9.25
CA GLY A 10 0.26 -12.39 10.71
C GLY A 10 -0.60 -11.32 11.35
N ILE A 11 -0.64 -10.12 10.77
CA ILE A 11 -1.45 -9.00 11.26
C ILE A 11 -2.94 -9.31 11.14
N VAL A 12 -3.41 -9.76 9.97
CA VAL A 12 -4.84 -10.05 9.77
C VAL A 12 -5.30 -11.24 10.59
N LYS A 13 -4.45 -12.23 10.83
CA LYS A 13 -4.74 -13.37 11.71
C LYS A 13 -4.93 -12.96 13.17
N ARG A 14 -4.37 -11.81 13.57
CA ARG A 14 -4.59 -11.21 14.89
C ARG A 14 -5.86 -10.36 14.97
N GLY A 15 -6.67 -10.32 13.92
CA GLY A 15 -7.92 -9.55 13.88
C GLY A 15 -7.75 -8.07 13.56
N ILE A 16 -6.58 -7.66 13.08
CA ILE A 16 -6.30 -6.27 12.69
C ILE A 16 -6.76 -6.04 11.25
N GLU A 17 -7.55 -4.99 11.03
CA GLU A 17 -8.00 -4.61 9.70
C GLU A 17 -6.83 -4.04 8.87
N VAL A 18 -6.71 -4.50 7.63
CA VAL A 18 -5.72 -4.01 6.68
C VAL A 18 -6.40 -3.59 5.39
N ARG A 19 -6.08 -2.39 4.91
CA ARG A 19 -6.50 -1.87 3.61
C ARG A 19 -5.28 -1.54 2.78
N LEU A 20 -5.29 -1.94 1.52
CA LEU A 20 -4.17 -1.75 0.60
C LEU A 20 -4.66 -1.15 -0.71
N ILE A 21 -4.00 -0.06 -1.13
CA ILE A 21 -4.25 0.54 -2.43
C ILE A 21 -3.01 0.35 -3.31
N HIS A 22 -3.20 -0.19 -4.50
CA HIS A 22 -2.17 -0.30 -5.54
C HIS A 22 -2.52 0.58 -6.74
N ALA A 23 -1.49 1.02 -7.47
CA ALA A 23 -1.70 1.70 -8.75
C ALA A 23 -2.20 0.73 -9.84
N LYS A 24 -1.70 -0.48 -9.82
CA LYS A 24 -2.06 -1.57 -10.76
C LYS A 24 -1.76 -2.91 -10.10
N ASP A 25 -2.19 -3.99 -10.72
CA ASP A 25 -1.81 -5.32 -10.26
C ASP A 25 -0.29 -5.45 -10.20
N PRO A 26 0.25 -5.92 -9.07
CA PRO A 26 1.68 -6.15 -8.94
C PRO A 26 2.18 -7.26 -9.87
N GLY A 27 3.50 -7.33 -10.03
CA GLY A 27 4.12 -8.33 -10.88
C GLY A 27 3.96 -9.77 -10.39
N PRO A 28 4.41 -10.76 -11.20
CA PRO A 28 4.24 -12.19 -10.91
C PRO A 28 4.78 -12.62 -9.53
N ASN A 29 5.91 -12.09 -9.12
CA ASN A 29 6.51 -12.44 -7.83
C ASN A 29 5.59 -12.10 -6.65
N TRP A 30 4.93 -10.95 -6.71
CA TRP A 30 3.97 -10.56 -5.69
C TRP A 30 2.73 -11.47 -5.72
N CYS A 31 2.24 -11.81 -6.91
CA CYS A 31 1.09 -12.70 -7.05
C CYS A 31 1.40 -14.09 -6.51
N ASP A 32 2.58 -14.62 -6.81
CA ASP A 32 3.03 -15.92 -6.31
C ASP A 32 3.12 -15.91 -4.76
N ASP A 33 3.64 -14.84 -4.19
CA ASP A 33 3.69 -14.69 -2.73
C ASP A 33 2.30 -14.55 -2.14
N PHE A 34 1.41 -13.79 -2.77
CA PHE A 34 0.03 -13.61 -2.31
C PHE A 34 -0.73 -14.94 -2.29
N ASP A 35 -0.49 -15.82 -3.25
CA ASP A 35 -1.09 -17.15 -3.32
C ASP A 35 -0.69 -18.04 -2.14
N ARG A 36 0.44 -17.77 -1.50
CA ARG A 36 0.89 -18.50 -0.31
C ARG A 36 0.14 -18.15 0.97
N TYR A 37 -0.58 -17.02 0.95
CA TYR A 37 -1.26 -16.49 2.15
C TYR A 37 -2.75 -16.31 1.90
N PRO A 38 -3.51 -17.43 1.79
CA PRO A 38 -4.94 -17.36 1.43
C PRO A 38 -5.80 -16.58 2.42
N THR A 39 -5.38 -16.44 3.68
CA THR A 39 -6.09 -15.61 4.65
C THR A 39 -6.16 -14.15 4.19
N LEU A 40 -5.15 -13.65 3.48
CA LEU A 40 -5.16 -12.29 2.93
C LEU A 40 -6.23 -12.07 1.86
N TRP A 41 -6.65 -13.11 1.15
CA TRP A 41 -7.62 -12.97 0.06
C TRP A 41 -8.98 -12.48 0.54
N THR A 42 -9.36 -12.84 1.75
CA THR A 42 -10.66 -12.46 2.33
C THR A 42 -10.55 -11.46 3.49
N ALA A 43 -9.44 -11.47 4.22
CA ALA A 43 -9.26 -10.63 5.41
C ALA A 43 -8.68 -9.25 5.11
N MET A 44 -7.94 -9.10 4.01
CA MET A 44 -7.37 -7.82 3.59
C MET A 44 -8.24 -7.18 2.51
N GLU A 45 -8.64 -5.93 2.71
CA GLU A 45 -9.33 -5.16 1.69
C GLU A 45 -8.33 -4.53 0.74
N ARG A 46 -8.56 -4.67 -0.57
CA ARG A 46 -7.69 -4.13 -1.61
C ARG A 46 -8.46 -3.26 -2.60
N MET A 47 -7.79 -2.26 -3.13
CA MET A 47 -8.31 -1.38 -4.17
C MET A 47 -7.22 -1.05 -5.17
N LEU A 48 -7.56 -1.03 -6.46
CA LEU A 48 -6.68 -0.56 -7.52
C LEU A 48 -7.07 0.87 -7.91
N CYS A 49 -6.08 1.76 -7.95
CA CYS A 49 -6.27 3.13 -8.42
C CYS A 49 -5.03 3.58 -9.22
N PRO A 50 -5.15 3.77 -10.55
CA PRO A 50 -4.00 4.07 -11.40
C PRO A 50 -3.36 5.44 -11.14
N ARG A 51 -4.00 6.29 -10.35
CA ARG A 51 -3.48 7.60 -9.98
C ARG A 51 -2.69 7.58 -8.67
N VAL A 52 -2.66 6.46 -7.96
CA VAL A 52 -1.91 6.35 -6.70
C VAL A 52 -0.42 6.23 -6.98
N HIS A 53 0.34 7.14 -6.40
CA HIS A 53 1.81 7.12 -6.43
C HIS A 53 2.41 7.38 -5.04
N PHE A 54 1.60 7.60 -4.03
CA PHE A 54 2.09 7.74 -2.67
C PHE A 54 2.57 6.39 -2.12
N LYS A 55 3.56 6.47 -1.23
CA LYS A 55 4.17 5.31 -0.58
C LYS A 55 4.11 5.56 0.91
N CYS A 56 3.08 5.03 1.55
CA CYS A 56 2.90 5.24 2.97
C CYS A 56 2.31 4.00 3.66
N ILE A 57 2.59 3.91 4.94
CA ILE A 57 1.98 2.93 5.85
C ILE A 57 1.40 3.74 6.99
N ILE A 58 0.10 3.59 7.24
CA ILE A 58 -0.60 4.31 8.31
C ILE A 58 -1.11 3.27 9.31
N VAL A 59 -0.83 3.50 10.59
CA VAL A 59 -1.24 2.61 11.67
C VAL A 59 -2.17 3.37 12.61
N ASP A 60 -3.41 2.89 12.73
CA ASP A 60 -4.46 3.41 13.61
C ASP A 60 -4.78 4.91 13.42
N GLY A 61 -4.41 5.49 12.29
CA GLY A 61 -4.57 6.93 12.06
C GLY A 61 -3.69 7.80 12.94
N VAL A 62 -2.73 7.22 13.67
CA VAL A 62 -1.91 7.89 14.68
C VAL A 62 -0.45 7.97 14.28
N ARG A 63 0.07 6.93 13.67
CA ARG A 63 1.47 6.83 13.26
C ARG A 63 1.55 6.51 11.78
N ALA A 64 2.51 7.12 11.09
CA ALA A 64 2.71 6.87 9.67
C ALA A 64 4.19 6.81 9.31
N TYR A 65 4.49 5.93 8.36
CA TYR A 65 5.70 5.98 7.57
C TYR A 65 5.34 6.47 6.17
N PHE A 66 6.12 7.39 5.62
CA PHE A 66 6.02 7.79 4.22
C PHE A 66 7.41 8.11 3.67
N GLY A 67 7.59 7.89 2.37
CA GLY A 67 8.90 8.09 1.77
C GLY A 67 8.92 7.74 0.29
N SER A 68 10.12 7.63 -0.25
CA SER A 68 10.36 7.34 -1.65
C SER A 68 10.33 5.85 -1.99
N ALA A 69 10.49 4.97 -1.00
CA ALA A 69 10.59 3.54 -1.21
C ALA A 69 9.24 2.91 -1.54
N ASN A 70 9.17 2.23 -2.69
CA ASN A 70 8.06 1.32 -2.97
C ASN A 70 8.19 0.05 -2.11
N LEU A 71 7.07 -0.62 -1.85
CA LEU A 71 7.04 -1.92 -1.19
C LEU A 71 7.47 -3.03 -2.16
N THR A 72 8.66 -2.87 -2.72
CA THR A 72 9.29 -3.78 -3.68
C THR A 72 10.64 -4.24 -3.14
N GLY A 73 11.18 -5.30 -3.69
CA GLY A 73 12.52 -5.78 -3.33
C GLY A 73 13.59 -4.69 -3.45
N ALA A 74 13.53 -3.89 -4.52
CA ALA A 74 14.49 -2.80 -4.74
C ALA A 74 14.35 -1.68 -3.71
N GLY A 75 13.11 -1.25 -3.43
CA GLY A 75 12.84 -0.18 -2.47
C GLY A 75 13.06 -0.61 -1.02
N MET A 76 12.84 -1.88 -0.70
CA MET A 76 13.00 -2.43 0.66
C MET A 76 14.39 -3.02 0.92
N GLY A 77 15.35 -2.79 0.03
CA GLY A 77 16.74 -3.21 0.21
C GLY A 77 17.01 -4.69 -0.04
N ALA A 78 16.09 -5.41 -0.68
CA ALA A 78 16.26 -6.84 -0.99
C ALA A 78 17.25 -7.11 -2.12
N LYS A 79 17.55 -6.11 -2.96
CA LYS A 79 18.61 -6.20 -3.97
C LYS A 79 19.98 -6.00 -3.34
N SER A 80 21.04 -6.47 -4.04
CA SER A 80 22.42 -6.29 -3.59
C SER A 80 22.76 -4.81 -3.38
N GLU A 81 23.73 -4.53 -2.50
CA GLU A 81 24.18 -3.16 -2.22
C GLU A 81 24.54 -2.36 -3.46
N LYS A 82 25.01 -3.03 -4.51
CA LYS A 82 25.41 -2.38 -5.76
C LYS A 82 24.25 -2.03 -6.69
N LYS A 83 23.07 -2.61 -6.47
CA LYS A 83 21.90 -2.50 -7.37
C LYS A 83 20.68 -1.87 -6.73
N ARG A 84 20.60 -1.86 -5.38
CA ARG A 84 19.44 -1.29 -4.70
C ARG A 84 19.38 0.23 -4.83
N ASN A 85 18.17 0.76 -4.83
CA ASN A 85 17.98 2.21 -4.85
C ASN A 85 18.42 2.86 -3.53
N PHE A 86 18.83 4.11 -3.61
CA PHE A 86 18.95 4.96 -2.42
C PHE A 86 17.59 5.58 -2.14
N GLU A 87 17.07 5.30 -0.95
CA GLU A 87 15.72 5.70 -0.55
C GLU A 87 15.77 6.44 0.78
N ASN A 88 14.79 7.31 1.01
CA ASN A 88 14.60 7.94 2.31
C ASN A 88 13.12 8.06 2.66
N GLY A 89 12.84 8.29 3.93
CA GLY A 89 11.49 8.43 4.40
C GLY A 89 11.44 8.93 5.83
N VAL A 90 10.22 9.13 6.31
CA VAL A 90 9.93 9.64 7.65
C VAL A 90 8.97 8.71 8.36
N LEU A 91 9.30 8.37 9.60
CA LEU A 91 8.38 7.71 10.53
C LEU A 91 7.98 8.77 11.57
N THR A 92 6.68 9.03 11.71
CA THR A 92 6.18 10.12 12.55
C THR A 92 4.86 9.77 13.21
N ASP A 93 4.61 10.38 14.38
CA ASP A 93 3.30 10.42 15.05
C ASP A 93 2.79 11.87 15.19
N ASP A 94 3.43 12.82 14.53
CA ASP A 94 2.97 14.20 14.52
C ASP A 94 1.65 14.32 13.76
N PRO A 95 0.54 14.73 14.42
CA PRO A 95 -0.75 14.87 13.77
C PRO A 95 -0.73 15.79 12.54
N ALA A 96 0.10 16.82 12.55
CA ALA A 96 0.22 17.74 11.42
C ALA A 96 0.71 17.05 10.14
N LEU A 97 1.43 15.95 10.27
CA LEU A 97 1.91 15.13 9.14
C LEU A 97 1.00 13.92 8.88
N VAL A 98 0.49 13.29 9.93
CA VAL A 98 -0.31 12.07 9.82
C VAL A 98 -1.73 12.34 9.30
N GLU A 99 -2.40 13.37 9.80
CA GLU A 99 -3.78 13.67 9.40
C GLU A 99 -3.96 13.90 7.90
N PRO A 100 -3.10 14.66 7.20
CA PRO A 100 -3.22 14.81 5.74
C PRO A 100 -3.04 13.49 4.97
N LEU A 101 -2.20 12.58 5.47
CA LEU A 101 -2.02 11.27 4.85
C LEU A 101 -3.26 10.39 5.01
N VAL A 102 -3.86 10.40 6.19
CA VAL A 102 -5.12 9.68 6.47
C VAL A 102 -6.23 10.22 5.56
N GLU A 103 -6.36 11.54 5.48
CA GLU A 103 -7.37 12.20 4.65
C GLU A 103 -7.19 11.84 3.17
N GLN A 104 -5.97 11.84 2.67
CA GLN A 104 -5.68 11.45 1.29
C GLN A 104 -6.05 10.00 1.04
N PHE A 105 -5.63 9.10 1.91
CA PHE A 105 -5.94 7.67 1.78
C PHE A 105 -7.45 7.44 1.79
N ASP A 106 -8.15 8.01 2.75
CA ASP A 106 -9.60 7.84 2.89
C ASP A 106 -10.36 8.42 1.69
N SER A 107 -9.91 9.56 1.16
CA SER A 107 -10.53 10.20 0.00
C SER A 107 -10.40 9.33 -1.25
N VAL A 108 -9.24 8.72 -1.46
CA VAL A 108 -9.03 7.78 -2.57
C VAL A 108 -9.84 6.51 -2.36
N TRP A 109 -9.81 5.96 -1.15
CA TRP A 109 -10.50 4.72 -0.81
C TRP A 109 -12.00 4.80 -1.04
N ARG A 110 -12.65 5.88 -0.62
CA ARG A 110 -14.09 6.07 -0.82
C ARG A 110 -14.49 6.56 -2.20
N GLY A 111 -13.53 6.76 -3.11
CA GLY A 111 -13.80 7.15 -4.49
C GLY A 111 -14.19 8.62 -4.66
N ALA A 112 -13.71 9.52 -3.80
CA ALA A 112 -14.06 10.95 -3.86
C ALA A 112 -13.70 11.61 -5.19
N PHE A 113 -12.72 11.08 -5.92
CA PHE A 113 -12.24 11.63 -7.20
C PHE A 113 -12.62 10.77 -8.41
N CYS A 114 -13.44 9.74 -8.24
CA CYS A 114 -13.72 8.77 -9.30
C CYS A 114 -14.68 9.29 -10.35
N ARG A 115 -15.64 10.12 -9.98
CA ARG A 115 -16.72 10.58 -10.88
C ARG A 115 -16.17 11.24 -12.15
N ASP A 116 -15.21 12.15 -11.98
CA ASP A 116 -14.62 12.93 -13.08
C ASP A 116 -13.16 12.52 -13.35
N CYS A 117 -12.81 11.29 -13.01
CA CYS A 117 -11.44 10.80 -13.11
C CYS A 117 -11.03 10.59 -14.58
N GLY A 118 -9.94 11.24 -15.00
CA GLY A 118 -9.37 11.09 -16.34
C GLY A 118 -8.69 9.75 -16.60
N ARG A 119 -8.57 8.88 -15.61
CA ARG A 119 -7.97 7.53 -15.73
C ARG A 119 -8.98 6.41 -15.57
N ARG A 120 -10.26 6.74 -15.62
CA ARG A 120 -11.34 5.77 -15.34
C ARG A 120 -11.31 4.56 -16.29
N ASP A 121 -10.96 4.77 -17.56
CA ASP A 121 -10.88 3.70 -18.56
C ASP A 121 -9.77 2.68 -18.29
N PHE A 122 -8.80 3.06 -17.46
CA PHE A 122 -7.66 2.21 -17.07
C PHE A 122 -7.77 1.70 -15.63
N CYS A 123 -8.88 1.97 -14.96
CA CYS A 123 -9.07 1.64 -13.57
C CYS A 123 -9.67 0.24 -13.40
N GLY A 124 -9.04 -0.60 -12.55
CA GLY A 124 -9.55 -1.93 -12.22
C GLY A 124 -10.77 -1.90 -11.28
N ASP A 125 -10.88 -0.85 -10.46
CA ASP A 125 -11.91 -0.74 -9.41
C ASP A 125 -12.61 0.63 -9.44
N PRO A 126 -13.26 1.02 -10.55
CA PRO A 126 -13.90 2.32 -10.63
C PRO A 126 -15.08 2.41 -9.67
N VAL A 127 -15.09 3.47 -8.87
CA VAL A 127 -16.22 3.80 -7.98
C VAL A 127 -17.20 4.69 -8.72
N ALA A 128 -18.47 4.40 -8.59
CA ALA A 128 -19.55 5.12 -9.27
C ALA A 128 -19.69 6.58 -8.80
#